data_cac23e92f9bd182368a8d1603fb04c3f
#
_entry.id   cac23e92f9bd182368a8d1603fb04c3f
#
_cell.length_a   1.000
_cell.length_b   1.000
_cell.length_c   1.000
_cell.angle_alpha   90.00
_cell.angle_beta   90.00
_cell.angle_gamma   90.00
#
_symmetry.space_group_name_H-M   'P 1'
#
loop_
_entity.id
_entity.type
_entity.pdbx_description
1 polymer ?
#
loop_
_entity_poly.entity_id
_entity_poly.type
_entity_poly.pdbx_seq_one_letter_code
_entity_poly.pdbx_strand_id
1 'polypeptide(L)'
;MGYDVHKLVEGRDLILGGVKVPHTLGLLGHSDADVLLHAIMDALLGAAALGDIGKHFPDTDPAYEGISSLKLLEHVRDLIAKKGYVIENIDATVIAQKPKLRPYIEQMEQNVADTLQIAKEQVNIKATTEEWLGFTGREEGIASQAICSLTGLYEASVQVGGGSVSYTHLTLPTIA
;
A
#
# COMPACT_ATOMS: atom_id res chain seq x y z
N MET A 1 -9.42 -1.31 2.87
CA MET A 1 -8.82 -2.53 2.29
C MET A 1 -8.53 -2.27 0.82
N GLY A 2 -7.38 -2.72 0.32
CA GLY A 2 -6.98 -2.69 -1.08
C GLY A 2 -6.73 -4.11 -1.60
N TYR A 3 -6.97 -4.33 -2.87
CA TYR A 3 -6.68 -5.57 -3.58
C TYR A 3 -6.23 -5.24 -4.98
N ASP A 4 -5.19 -5.93 -5.44
CA ASP A 4 -4.72 -5.80 -6.82
C ASP A 4 -4.19 -7.15 -7.34
N VAL A 5 -4.15 -7.31 -8.64
CA VAL A 5 -3.64 -8.50 -9.33
C VAL A 5 -3.00 -8.11 -10.66
N HIS A 6 -1.83 -8.67 -10.93
CA HIS A 6 -1.14 -8.53 -12.21
C HIS A 6 -0.74 -9.88 -12.78
N LYS A 7 -0.80 -10.00 -14.11
CA LYS A 7 -0.39 -11.20 -14.84
C LYS A 7 1.12 -11.32 -14.88
N LEU A 8 1.65 -12.53 -14.68
CA LEU A 8 3.05 -12.86 -14.90
C LEU A 8 3.32 -13.06 -16.39
N VAL A 9 4.37 -12.43 -16.88
CA VAL A 9 4.79 -12.49 -18.30
C VAL A 9 6.32 -12.51 -18.41
N GLU A 10 6.84 -12.98 -19.54
CA GLU A 10 8.25 -12.90 -19.90
C GLU A 10 8.65 -11.46 -20.26
N GLY A 11 9.94 -11.16 -20.15
CA GLY A 11 10.51 -9.88 -20.59
C GLY A 11 10.22 -8.67 -19.70
N ARG A 12 9.68 -8.89 -18.51
CA ARG A 12 9.45 -7.85 -17.49
C ARG A 12 10.19 -8.18 -16.20
N ASP A 13 10.63 -7.14 -15.51
CA ASP A 13 11.15 -7.27 -14.15
C ASP A 13 10.02 -7.56 -13.17
N LEU A 14 10.30 -8.34 -12.13
CA LEU A 14 9.40 -8.53 -11.01
C LEU A 14 9.73 -7.49 -9.93
N ILE A 15 8.87 -6.50 -9.80
CA ILE A 15 8.99 -5.43 -8.80
C ILE A 15 7.89 -5.62 -7.76
N LEU A 16 8.27 -5.77 -6.50
CA LEU A 16 7.36 -5.92 -5.37
C LEU A 16 7.84 -5.10 -4.18
N GLY A 17 7.00 -4.23 -3.65
CA GLY A 17 7.39 -3.33 -2.56
C GLY A 17 8.59 -2.45 -2.90
N GLY A 18 8.74 -2.05 -4.18
CA GLY A 18 9.88 -1.31 -4.67
C GLY A 18 11.18 -2.11 -4.79
N VAL A 19 11.12 -3.44 -4.60
CA VAL A 19 12.28 -4.33 -4.69
C VAL A 19 12.23 -5.10 -6.01
N LYS A 20 13.35 -5.08 -6.77
CA LYS A 20 13.52 -5.96 -7.92
C LYS A 20 13.85 -7.37 -7.42
N VAL A 21 12.88 -8.26 -7.48
CA VAL A 21 13.03 -9.65 -7.06
C VAL A 21 13.53 -10.49 -8.24
N PRO A 22 14.65 -11.22 -8.10
CA PRO A 22 15.14 -12.11 -9.15
C PRO A 22 14.11 -13.20 -9.47
N HIS A 23 13.63 -13.21 -10.72
CA HIS A 23 12.69 -14.21 -11.22
C HIS A 23 12.71 -14.21 -12.76
N THR A 24 12.28 -15.31 -13.37
CA THR A 24 12.20 -15.44 -14.83
C THR A 24 11.03 -14.68 -15.45
N LEU A 25 9.98 -14.44 -14.67
CA LEU A 25 8.79 -13.70 -15.06
C LEU A 25 8.67 -12.41 -14.25
N GLY A 26 8.06 -11.39 -14.83
CA GLY A 26 7.68 -10.15 -14.17
C GLY A 26 6.21 -9.86 -14.35
N LEU A 27 5.73 -8.79 -13.71
CA LEU A 27 4.33 -8.41 -13.74
C LEU A 27 4.03 -7.46 -14.90
N LEU A 28 2.91 -7.69 -15.57
CA LEU A 28 2.41 -6.88 -16.66
C LEU A 28 1.52 -5.75 -16.13
N GLY A 29 1.83 -4.51 -16.50
CA GLY A 29 1.01 -3.34 -16.17
C GLY A 29 1.56 -2.08 -16.84
N HIS A 30 0.82 -0.98 -16.73
CA HIS A 30 1.18 0.31 -17.32
C HIS A 30 2.38 0.97 -16.60
N SER A 31 2.40 0.91 -15.26
CA SER A 31 3.54 1.33 -14.41
C SER A 31 4.59 0.20 -14.31
N ASP A 32 5.38 0.16 -13.26
CA ASP A 32 6.24 -0.98 -12.93
C ASP A 32 5.46 -2.23 -12.47
N ALA A 33 4.13 -2.14 -12.40
CA ALA A 33 3.20 -3.20 -12.03
C ALA A 33 3.47 -3.80 -10.63
N ASP A 34 3.91 -2.98 -9.68
CA ASP A 34 4.11 -3.38 -8.29
C ASP A 34 2.75 -3.61 -7.61
N VAL A 35 2.28 -4.85 -7.69
CA VAL A 35 0.96 -5.26 -7.19
C VAL A 35 0.82 -5.04 -5.67
N LEU A 36 1.92 -5.12 -4.91
CA LEU A 36 1.91 -4.88 -3.47
C LEU A 36 1.67 -3.39 -3.17
N LEU A 37 2.40 -2.50 -3.82
CA LEU A 37 2.22 -1.06 -3.62
C LEU A 37 0.86 -0.58 -4.12
N HIS A 38 0.34 -1.16 -5.21
CA HIS A 38 -1.00 -0.85 -5.69
C HIS A 38 -2.08 -1.20 -4.66
N ALA A 39 -2.01 -2.38 -4.04
CA ALA A 39 -2.94 -2.77 -2.97
C ALA A 39 -2.82 -1.85 -1.74
N ILE A 40 -1.62 -1.46 -1.36
CA ILE A 40 -1.38 -0.53 -0.24
C ILE A 40 -1.97 0.84 -0.56
N MET A 41 -1.73 1.38 -1.77
CA MET A 41 -2.28 2.67 -2.19
C MET A 41 -3.80 2.67 -2.18
N ASP A 42 -4.43 1.62 -2.70
CA ASP A 42 -5.90 1.49 -2.69
C ASP A 42 -6.46 1.38 -1.27
N ALA A 43 -5.76 0.69 -0.37
CA ALA A 43 -6.16 0.65 1.03
C ALA A 43 -6.13 2.04 1.68
N LEU A 44 -5.08 2.81 1.44
CA LEU A 44 -4.91 4.17 1.97
C LEU A 44 -5.96 5.13 1.40
N LEU A 45 -6.12 5.15 0.08
CA LEU A 45 -7.11 6.00 -0.60
C LEU A 45 -8.53 5.68 -0.15
N GLY A 46 -8.87 4.39 -0.07
CA GLY A 46 -10.17 3.94 0.38
C GLY A 46 -10.46 4.32 1.84
N ALA A 47 -9.49 4.20 2.74
CA ALA A 47 -9.63 4.59 4.15
C ALA A 47 -9.85 6.10 4.31
N ALA A 48 -9.29 6.92 3.41
CA ALA A 48 -9.47 8.37 3.39
C ALA A 48 -10.70 8.84 2.58
N ALA A 49 -11.48 7.91 2.02
CA ALA A 49 -12.61 8.20 1.11
C ALA A 49 -12.19 9.04 -0.12
N LEU A 50 -11.03 8.73 -0.70
CA LEU A 50 -10.46 9.40 -1.88
C LEU A 50 -10.64 8.62 -3.19
N GLY A 51 -11.32 7.47 -3.16
CA GLY A 51 -11.50 6.59 -4.32
C GLY A 51 -10.41 5.53 -4.41
N ASP A 52 -9.86 5.35 -5.58
CA ASP A 52 -8.87 4.32 -5.92
C ASP A 52 -7.71 4.90 -6.75
N ILE A 53 -6.69 4.05 -7.02
CA ILE A 53 -5.52 4.45 -7.81
C ILE A 53 -5.89 4.81 -9.25
N GLY A 54 -6.88 4.17 -9.85
CA GLY A 54 -7.32 4.48 -11.22
C GLY A 54 -7.88 5.88 -11.38
N LYS A 55 -8.51 6.42 -10.34
CA LYS A 55 -9.00 7.79 -10.30
C LYS A 55 -7.87 8.83 -10.30
N HIS A 56 -6.77 8.54 -9.59
CA HIS A 56 -5.65 9.47 -9.42
C HIS A 56 -4.54 9.27 -10.46
N PHE A 57 -4.36 8.03 -10.92
CA PHE A 57 -3.29 7.63 -11.84
C PHE A 57 -3.86 6.76 -12.97
N PRO A 58 -4.64 7.37 -13.90
CA PRO A 58 -5.26 6.58 -14.96
C PRO A 58 -4.20 5.94 -15.87
N ASP A 59 -4.40 4.68 -16.20
CA ASP A 59 -3.52 3.89 -17.10
C ASP A 59 -3.51 4.39 -18.54
N THR A 60 -4.41 5.30 -18.87
CA THR A 60 -4.45 5.98 -20.17
C THR A 60 -3.52 7.20 -20.25
N ASP A 61 -2.96 7.66 -19.13
CA ASP A 61 -2.05 8.81 -19.08
C ASP A 61 -0.61 8.37 -19.33
N PRO A 62 0.02 8.81 -20.44
CA PRO A 62 1.41 8.46 -20.75
C PRO A 62 2.42 8.90 -19.68
N ALA A 63 2.07 9.87 -18.82
CA ALA A 63 2.93 10.34 -17.74
C ALA A 63 3.25 9.24 -16.70
N TYR A 64 2.41 8.21 -16.61
CA TYR A 64 2.57 7.10 -15.68
C TYR A 64 3.13 5.83 -16.31
N GLU A 65 3.43 5.86 -17.62
CA GLU A 65 4.03 4.70 -18.29
C GLU A 65 5.41 4.38 -17.73
N GLY A 66 5.59 3.15 -17.24
CA GLY A 66 6.84 2.67 -16.65
C GLY A 66 7.25 3.35 -15.34
N ILE A 67 6.38 4.19 -14.76
CA ILE A 67 6.70 4.89 -13.52
C ILE A 67 6.89 3.93 -12.35
N SER A 68 7.82 4.25 -11.45
CA SER A 68 7.96 3.53 -10.18
C SER A 68 6.75 3.76 -9.29
N SER A 69 6.14 2.67 -8.80
CA SER A 69 5.01 2.75 -7.89
C SER A 69 5.36 3.36 -6.53
N LEU A 70 6.65 3.42 -6.15
CA LEU A 70 7.09 4.19 -4.97
C LEU A 70 6.80 5.70 -5.15
N LYS A 71 6.97 6.23 -6.37
CA LYS A 71 6.61 7.64 -6.66
C LYS A 71 5.10 7.88 -6.61
N LEU A 72 4.31 6.92 -7.05
CA LEU A 72 2.86 6.98 -6.91
C LEU A 72 2.46 6.93 -5.42
N LEU A 73 3.14 6.12 -4.62
CA LEU A 73 2.93 6.03 -3.18
C LEU A 73 3.26 7.35 -2.45
N GLU A 74 4.31 8.08 -2.88
CA GLU A 74 4.59 9.43 -2.38
C GLU A 74 3.42 10.38 -2.63
N HIS A 75 2.82 10.34 -3.82
CA HIS A 75 1.64 11.13 -4.15
C HIS A 75 0.44 10.79 -3.26
N VAL A 76 0.21 9.50 -3.01
CA VAL A 76 -0.87 9.04 -2.11
C VAL A 76 -0.62 9.53 -0.69
N ARG A 77 0.63 9.45 -0.18
CA ARG A 77 0.99 10.05 1.12
C ARG A 77 0.57 11.50 1.21
N ASP A 78 0.89 12.31 0.20
CA ASP A 78 0.57 13.73 0.18
C ASP A 78 -0.94 13.98 0.14
N LEU A 79 -1.70 13.17 -0.60
CA LEU A 79 -3.16 13.22 -0.62
C LEU A 79 -3.77 12.90 0.75
N ILE A 80 -3.25 11.88 1.45
CA ILE A 80 -3.68 11.48 2.80
C ILE A 80 -3.43 12.61 3.79
N ALA A 81 -2.22 13.19 3.78
CA ALA A 81 -1.84 14.30 4.64
C ALA A 81 -2.70 15.54 4.37
N LYS A 82 -2.93 15.89 3.10
CA LYS A 82 -3.79 17.01 2.69
C LYS A 82 -5.24 16.84 3.14
N LYS A 83 -5.71 15.58 3.23
CA LYS A 83 -7.05 15.26 3.74
C LYS A 83 -7.14 15.34 5.27
N GLY A 84 -6.02 15.53 5.96
CA GLY A 84 -5.96 15.63 7.42
C GLY A 84 -5.88 14.28 8.12
N TYR A 85 -5.31 13.25 7.48
CA TYR A 85 -5.11 11.94 8.08
C TYR A 85 -3.63 11.65 8.33
N VAL A 86 -3.39 10.84 9.34
CA VAL A 86 -2.09 10.22 9.67
C VAL A 86 -2.24 8.70 9.54
N ILE A 87 -1.22 8.06 8.98
CA ILE A 87 -1.18 6.60 8.85
C ILE A 87 -0.73 6.00 10.18
N GLU A 88 -1.57 5.13 10.75
CA GLU A 88 -1.27 4.41 11.99
C GLU A 88 -0.55 3.09 11.72
N ASN A 89 -1.08 2.30 10.78
CA ASN A 89 -0.59 0.96 10.53
C ASN A 89 -0.99 0.49 9.13
N ILE A 90 -0.12 -0.34 8.55
CA ILE A 90 -0.34 -1.05 7.28
C ILE A 90 -0.03 -2.52 7.50
N ASP A 91 -0.94 -3.39 7.07
CA ASP A 91 -0.74 -4.84 6.97
C ASP A 91 -1.07 -5.29 5.55
N ALA A 92 -0.11 -5.90 4.87
CA ALA A 92 -0.25 -6.35 3.49
C ALA A 92 0.21 -7.79 3.32
N THR A 93 -0.44 -8.49 2.38
CA THR A 93 -0.11 -9.87 2.02
C THR A 93 0.10 -9.97 0.53
N VAL A 94 1.25 -10.51 0.12
CA VAL A 94 1.50 -10.92 -1.26
C VAL A 94 1.15 -12.40 -1.42
N ILE A 95 0.37 -12.71 -2.44
CA ILE A 95 -0.09 -14.06 -2.77
C ILE A 95 0.62 -14.48 -4.04
N ALA A 96 1.66 -15.31 -3.89
CA ALA A 96 2.51 -15.74 -5.00
C ALA A 96 3.01 -17.17 -4.77
N GLN A 97 2.88 -18.04 -5.77
CA GLN A 97 3.41 -19.38 -5.69
C GLN A 97 4.95 -19.39 -5.72
N LYS A 98 5.52 -18.56 -6.58
CA LYS A 98 6.95 -18.30 -6.74
C LYS A 98 7.19 -16.83 -7.11
N PRO A 99 8.41 -16.31 -6.85
CA PRO A 99 9.51 -16.86 -6.06
C PRO A 99 9.27 -16.82 -4.55
N LYS A 100 10.21 -17.35 -3.75
CA LYS A 100 10.20 -17.15 -2.29
C LYS A 100 10.52 -15.69 -1.98
N LEU A 101 9.62 -15.00 -1.29
CA LEU A 101 9.72 -13.56 -1.01
C LEU A 101 10.34 -13.23 0.35
N ARG A 102 10.46 -14.20 1.24
CA ARG A 102 10.98 -14.00 2.61
C ARG A 102 12.27 -13.17 2.67
N PRO A 103 13.29 -13.40 1.81
CA PRO A 103 14.53 -12.62 1.87
C PRO A 103 14.36 -11.13 1.54
N TYR A 104 13.26 -10.72 0.91
CA TYR A 104 13.04 -9.37 0.41
C TYR A 104 12.04 -8.58 1.25
N ILE A 105 11.28 -9.23 2.14
CA ILE A 105 10.18 -8.60 2.87
C ILE A 105 10.67 -7.41 3.70
N GLU A 106 11.77 -7.57 4.42
CA GLU A 106 12.29 -6.49 5.28
C GLU A 106 12.64 -5.22 4.47
N GLN A 107 13.19 -5.39 3.27
CA GLN A 107 13.47 -4.25 2.39
C GLN A 107 12.18 -3.64 1.81
N MET A 108 11.16 -4.46 1.52
CA MET A 108 9.86 -3.95 1.08
C MET A 108 9.22 -3.09 2.18
N GLU A 109 9.23 -3.57 3.43
CA GLU A 109 8.72 -2.82 4.58
C GLU A 109 9.45 -1.50 4.77
N GLN A 110 10.79 -1.52 4.65
CA GLN A 110 11.60 -0.30 4.75
C GLN A 110 11.27 0.69 3.63
N ASN A 111 11.15 0.22 2.38
CA ASN A 111 10.80 1.08 1.25
C ASN A 111 9.43 1.76 1.43
N VAL A 112 8.44 1.02 1.91
CA VAL A 112 7.10 1.56 2.20
C VAL A 112 7.17 2.57 3.32
N ALA A 113 7.83 2.24 4.42
CA ALA A 113 7.96 3.12 5.58
C ALA A 113 8.68 4.43 5.24
N ASP A 114 9.81 4.35 4.53
CA ASP A 114 10.58 5.53 4.11
C ASP A 114 9.76 6.43 3.16
N THR A 115 9.07 5.83 2.19
CA THR A 115 8.23 6.55 1.22
C THR A 115 7.07 7.25 1.90
N LEU A 116 6.42 6.59 2.84
CA LEU A 116 5.30 7.13 3.60
C LEU A 116 5.73 8.02 4.78
N GLN A 117 7.03 8.07 5.09
CA GLN A 117 7.59 8.82 6.23
C GLN A 117 6.98 8.38 7.57
N ILE A 118 6.83 7.08 7.76
CA ILE A 118 6.38 6.43 8.99
C ILE A 118 7.46 5.48 9.52
N ALA A 119 7.31 5.01 10.75
CA ALA A 119 8.22 4.03 11.31
C ALA A 119 8.05 2.66 10.65
N LYS A 120 9.14 1.90 10.49
CA LYS A 120 9.09 0.55 9.89
C LYS A 120 8.15 -0.38 10.66
N GLU A 121 8.07 -0.22 11.98
CA GLU A 121 7.20 -0.99 12.87
C GLU A 121 5.70 -0.77 12.61
N GLN A 122 5.34 0.26 11.85
CA GLN A 122 3.96 0.52 11.42
C GLN A 122 3.58 -0.23 10.13
N VAL A 123 4.56 -0.91 9.50
CA VAL A 123 4.37 -1.63 8.23
C VAL A 123 4.67 -3.11 8.44
N ASN A 124 3.68 -3.95 8.18
CA ASN A 124 3.85 -5.40 8.16
C ASN A 124 3.56 -5.92 6.75
N ILE A 125 4.49 -6.70 6.20
CA ILE A 125 4.34 -7.38 4.91
C ILE A 125 4.57 -8.87 5.13
N LYS A 126 3.69 -9.68 4.60
CA LYS A 126 3.79 -11.14 4.61
C LYS A 126 3.50 -11.71 3.23
N ALA A 127 3.98 -12.91 2.99
CA ALA A 127 3.75 -13.63 1.74
C ALA A 127 3.15 -14.99 2.04
N THR A 128 2.27 -15.44 1.14
CA THR A 128 1.67 -16.77 1.18
C THR A 128 1.57 -17.36 -0.22
N THR A 129 1.44 -18.68 -0.30
CA THR A 129 1.01 -19.37 -1.51
C THR A 129 -0.46 -19.74 -1.39
N GLU A 130 -1.07 -20.16 -2.48
CA GLU A 130 -2.40 -20.82 -2.47
C GLU A 130 -2.27 -22.33 -2.72
N GLU A 131 -1.14 -22.93 -2.32
CA GLU A 131 -0.91 -24.39 -2.37
C GLU A 131 -1.19 -25.00 -3.75
N TRP A 132 -0.69 -24.33 -4.80
CA TRP A 132 -0.90 -24.69 -6.22
C TRP A 132 -2.34 -24.57 -6.73
N LEU A 133 -3.23 -23.94 -5.97
CA LEU A 133 -4.62 -23.70 -6.35
C LEU A 133 -4.78 -22.33 -7.02
N GLY A 134 -5.76 -22.25 -7.92
CA GLY A 134 -6.14 -20.98 -8.56
C GLY A 134 -5.06 -20.43 -9.51
N PHE A 135 -5.27 -19.20 -9.96
CA PHE A 135 -4.37 -18.54 -10.91
C PHE A 135 -3.01 -18.20 -10.31
N THR A 136 -2.96 -17.88 -9.02
CA THR A 136 -1.67 -17.64 -8.33
C THR A 136 -0.91 -18.95 -8.15
N GLY A 137 -1.61 -20.02 -7.79
CA GLY A 137 -1.02 -21.35 -7.66
C GLY A 137 -0.52 -21.94 -8.99
N ARG A 138 -1.14 -21.56 -10.11
CA ARG A 138 -0.66 -21.93 -11.46
C ARG A 138 0.39 -20.97 -12.01
N GLU A 139 0.87 -20.02 -11.21
CA GLU A 139 1.87 -19.03 -11.62
C GLU A 139 1.43 -18.15 -12.82
N GLU A 140 0.13 -17.93 -12.98
CA GLU A 140 -0.42 -17.05 -14.02
C GLU A 140 -0.36 -15.57 -13.63
N GLY A 141 -0.34 -15.29 -12.34
CA GLY A 141 -0.30 -13.94 -11.77
C GLY A 141 0.09 -13.93 -10.31
N ILE A 142 0.29 -12.74 -9.79
CA ILE A 142 0.47 -12.44 -8.37
C ILE A 142 -0.65 -11.51 -7.94
N ALA A 143 -1.24 -11.79 -6.78
CA ALA A 143 -2.21 -10.92 -6.14
C ALA A 143 -1.64 -10.32 -4.86
N SER A 144 -2.21 -9.21 -4.42
CA SER A 144 -1.90 -8.62 -3.13
C SER A 144 -3.15 -8.05 -2.48
N GLN A 145 -3.19 -8.12 -1.15
CA GLN A 145 -4.20 -7.50 -0.32
C GLN A 145 -3.54 -6.62 0.71
N ALA A 146 -4.15 -5.49 1.04
CA ALA A 146 -3.69 -4.62 2.10
C ALA A 146 -4.86 -4.08 2.92
N ILE A 147 -4.58 -3.83 4.19
CA ILE A 147 -5.45 -3.10 5.10
C ILE A 147 -4.61 -2.05 5.79
N CYS A 148 -5.20 -0.89 6.06
CA CYS A 148 -4.56 0.16 6.83
C CYS A 148 -5.52 0.79 7.81
N SER A 149 -4.98 1.42 8.84
CA SER A 149 -5.70 2.32 9.74
C SER A 149 -5.14 3.73 9.62
N LEU A 150 -6.04 4.70 9.61
CA LEU A 150 -5.74 6.13 9.59
C LEU A 150 -6.35 6.78 10.82
N THR A 151 -5.67 7.79 11.36
CA THR A 151 -6.21 8.68 12.39
C THR A 151 -6.44 10.05 11.79
N GLY A 152 -7.65 10.61 11.98
CA GLY A 152 -7.97 11.98 11.57
C GLY A 152 -7.40 12.98 12.54
N LEU A 153 -6.78 14.04 12.03
CA LEU A 153 -6.38 15.23 12.80
C LEU A 153 -7.59 16.17 12.90
N TYR A 154 -8.66 15.77 13.60
CA TYR A 154 -9.81 16.63 13.81
C TYR A 154 -9.76 17.27 15.19
N GLU A 155 -10.03 18.58 15.25
CA GLU A 155 -10.64 19.16 16.45
C GLU A 155 -12.13 18.78 16.43
N ALA A 156 -12.49 17.78 17.22
CA ALA A 156 -13.90 17.48 17.44
C ALA A 156 -14.48 18.51 18.40
N SER A 157 -15.13 19.54 17.87
CA SER A 157 -16.00 20.39 18.68
C SER A 157 -17.35 19.69 18.85
N VAL A 158 -17.59 19.16 20.04
CA VAL A 158 -18.92 18.68 20.43
C VAL A 158 -19.65 19.84 21.11
N GLN A 159 -20.72 20.33 20.51
CA GLN A 159 -21.64 21.23 21.19
C GLN A 159 -22.55 20.41 22.11
N VAL A 160 -22.35 20.56 23.42
CA VAL A 160 -23.25 20.02 24.43
C VAL A 160 -23.87 21.18 25.16
N GLY A 161 -25.17 21.39 24.93
CA GLY A 161 -26.02 22.25 25.77
C GLY A 161 -25.51 23.65 26.08
N GLY A 162 -25.16 24.47 25.07
CA GLY A 162 -24.85 25.88 25.23
C GLY A 162 -23.41 26.24 25.62
N GLY A 163 -22.52 25.27 25.72
CA GLY A 163 -21.08 25.46 25.91
C GLY A 163 -20.26 24.67 24.92
N SER A 164 -19.24 25.23 24.31
CA SER A 164 -18.28 24.52 23.48
C SER A 164 -17.23 23.85 24.37
N VAL A 165 -17.07 22.55 24.26
CA VAL A 165 -15.95 21.81 24.87
C VAL A 165 -15.02 21.38 23.76
N SER A 166 -13.80 21.90 23.77
CA SER A 166 -12.73 21.49 22.85
C SER A 166 -11.98 20.32 23.49
N TYR A 167 -11.98 19.16 22.82
CA TYR A 167 -11.12 18.04 23.19
C TYR A 167 -9.93 18.01 22.23
N THR A 168 -8.77 18.36 22.72
CA THR A 168 -7.49 18.07 22.08
C THR A 168 -7.06 16.67 22.50
N HIS A 169 -7.15 15.69 21.62
CA HIS A 169 -6.48 14.40 21.83
C HIS A 169 -4.98 14.58 21.57
N LEU A 170 -4.31 15.10 22.56
CA LEU A 170 -2.88 14.99 22.72
C LEU A 170 -2.65 14.28 24.04
N THR A 171 -2.48 12.98 24.01
CA THR A 171 -1.52 12.27 24.87
C THR A 171 -1.59 10.80 24.60
N LEU A 172 -0.52 10.28 24.04
CA LEU A 172 -0.17 8.89 24.23
C LEU A 172 0.09 8.68 25.74
N PRO A 173 -0.50 7.67 26.38
CA PRO A 173 -0.08 7.32 27.72
C PRO A 173 1.36 6.82 27.66
N THR A 174 2.25 7.52 28.32
CA THR A 174 3.59 7.02 28.60
C THR A 174 3.43 5.82 29.52
N ILE A 175 3.70 4.64 29.02
CA ILE A 175 3.82 3.45 29.86
C ILE A 175 5.19 3.55 30.55
N ALA A 176 5.15 3.70 31.86
CA ALA A 176 6.32 3.60 32.72
C ALA A 176 6.69 2.12 32.93
#